data_58b17d8b2beccad5fc431f1532549e68
#
_entry.id   58b17d8b2beccad5fc431f1532549e68
#
_cell.length_a   1.000
_cell.length_b   1.000
_cell.length_c   1.000
_cell.angle_alpha   90.00
_cell.angle_beta   90.00
_cell.angle_gamma   90.00
#
_symmetry.space_group_name_H-M   'P 1'
#
loop_
_entity.id
_entity.type
_entity.pdbx_description
1 polymer ?
#
loop_
_entity_poly.entity_id
_entity_poly.type
_entity_poly.pdbx_seq_one_letter_code
_entity_poly.pdbx_strand_id
1 'polypeptide(L)'
;YLKMLKEANAIFELGYQKLAGHPFHKLMTMIKYAPAIIKMRGYESVYTFVSRYLEHPNLRQAFSIQPLLVGGNPFQTSSIYALIHSLEQKWGIYFCMGGTGKLVKELEKLMLRQGIKIKYRHDVEHLSTRSNEISELHFTNGHSEKLDIVVSNADPIQVSTELIGREKISLHNAFVNKFAKHSMGLFVLFFGSKKQYKNVAHHTIWMGPRYKGLLEDIFDHHKLADDFSIYLHRPTCTDASFAPKGHDSYYA
;
A
#
# COMPACT_ATOMS: atom_id res chain seq x y z
N TYR A 1 -19.68 -11.63 -13.00
CA TYR A 1 -19.09 -10.34 -12.59
C TYR A 1 -20.02 -9.55 -11.68
N LEU A 2 -21.29 -9.25 -12.06
CA LEU A 2 -22.22 -8.44 -11.25
C LEU A 2 -22.47 -9.00 -9.86
N LYS A 3 -22.52 -10.33 -9.70
CA LYS A 3 -22.63 -10.98 -8.38
C LYS A 3 -21.38 -10.72 -7.53
N MET A 4 -20.20 -10.76 -8.13
CA MET A 4 -18.93 -10.42 -7.47
C MET A 4 -18.94 -8.98 -6.96
N LEU A 5 -19.36 -8.02 -7.80
CA LEU A 5 -19.47 -6.61 -7.40
C LEU A 5 -20.46 -6.41 -6.24
N LYS A 6 -21.59 -7.11 -6.26
CA LYS A 6 -22.57 -7.03 -5.17
C LYS A 6 -21.98 -7.48 -3.83
N GLU A 7 -21.22 -8.58 -3.81
CA GLU A 7 -20.53 -9.01 -2.57
C GLU A 7 -19.38 -8.07 -2.21
N ALA A 8 -18.59 -7.60 -3.18
CA ALA A 8 -17.54 -6.61 -2.94
C ALA A 8 -18.11 -5.31 -2.32
N ASN A 9 -19.31 -4.87 -2.74
CA ASN A 9 -19.99 -3.73 -2.13
C ASN A 9 -20.43 -4.02 -0.69
N ALA A 10 -20.94 -5.20 -0.39
CA ALA A 10 -21.29 -5.58 0.98
C ALA A 10 -20.05 -5.60 1.90
N ILE A 11 -18.91 -6.07 1.40
CA ILE A 11 -17.62 -6.00 2.09
C ILE A 11 -17.20 -4.54 2.33
N PHE A 12 -17.36 -3.67 1.33
CA PHE A 12 -17.06 -2.25 1.45
C PHE A 12 -17.92 -1.56 2.52
N GLU A 13 -19.24 -1.76 2.49
CA GLU A 13 -20.17 -1.15 3.45
C GLU A 13 -19.86 -1.58 4.89
N LEU A 14 -19.55 -2.84 5.10
CA LEU A 14 -19.21 -3.32 6.43
C LEU A 14 -17.77 -2.98 6.82
N GLY A 15 -16.81 -3.32 5.97
CA GLY A 15 -15.38 -3.19 6.28
C GLY A 15 -14.94 -1.73 6.37
N TYR A 16 -15.31 -0.92 5.39
CA TYR A 16 -14.85 0.47 5.31
C TYR A 16 -15.79 1.44 6.02
N GLN A 17 -17.10 1.41 5.74
CA GLN A 17 -18.01 2.39 6.33
C GLN A 17 -18.31 2.14 7.81
N LYS A 18 -18.42 0.88 8.24
CA LYS A 18 -18.79 0.56 9.62
C LYS A 18 -17.60 0.25 10.52
N LEU A 19 -16.55 -0.38 9.99
CA LEU A 19 -15.45 -0.90 10.81
C LEU A 19 -14.18 -0.05 10.77
N ALA A 20 -13.93 0.76 9.74
CA ALA A 20 -12.68 1.52 9.60
C ALA A 20 -12.40 2.49 10.76
N GLY A 21 -13.45 3.00 11.43
CA GLY A 21 -13.32 3.86 12.60
C GLY A 21 -13.06 3.14 13.93
N HIS A 22 -12.99 1.79 13.94
CA HIS A 22 -12.82 1.03 15.18
C HIS A 22 -11.38 0.55 15.39
N PRO A 23 -10.86 0.61 16.63
CA PRO A 23 -9.50 0.16 16.93
C PRO A 23 -9.43 -1.37 16.99
N PHE A 24 -8.97 -2.03 15.92
CA PHE A 24 -8.84 -3.49 15.84
C PHE A 24 -7.70 -4.08 16.69
N HIS A 25 -6.86 -3.27 17.32
CA HIS A 25 -5.85 -3.74 18.27
C HIS A 25 -6.45 -4.28 19.58
N LYS A 26 -7.73 -3.99 19.87
CA LYS A 26 -8.43 -4.48 21.06
C LYS A 26 -9.09 -5.83 20.78
N LEU A 27 -8.74 -6.87 21.55
CA LEU A 27 -9.28 -8.22 21.43
C LEU A 27 -10.82 -8.26 21.47
N MET A 28 -11.43 -7.48 22.35
CA MET A 28 -12.90 -7.39 22.45
C MET A 28 -13.54 -6.84 21.16
N THR A 29 -12.89 -5.89 20.49
CA THR A 29 -13.35 -5.39 19.19
C THR A 29 -13.28 -6.49 18.14
N MET A 30 -12.19 -7.27 18.10
CA MET A 30 -12.04 -8.39 17.18
C MET A 30 -13.12 -9.46 17.41
N ILE A 31 -13.36 -9.86 18.67
CA ILE A 31 -14.41 -10.84 19.02
C ILE A 31 -15.80 -10.34 18.62
N LYS A 32 -16.11 -9.08 18.89
CA LYS A 32 -17.40 -8.45 18.54
C LYS A 32 -17.68 -8.53 17.04
N TYR A 33 -16.68 -8.29 16.21
CA TYR A 33 -16.84 -8.22 14.74
C TYR A 33 -16.48 -9.52 14.00
N ALA A 34 -15.91 -10.50 14.69
CA ALA A 34 -15.57 -11.81 14.11
C ALA A 34 -16.74 -12.47 13.37
N PRO A 35 -17.99 -12.53 13.90
CA PRO A 35 -19.11 -13.12 13.18
C PRO A 35 -19.40 -12.43 11.84
N ALA A 36 -19.28 -11.11 11.79
CA ALA A 36 -19.48 -10.33 10.57
C ALA A 36 -18.37 -10.61 9.53
N ILE A 37 -17.11 -10.68 9.96
CA ILE A 37 -15.96 -11.01 9.11
C ILE A 37 -16.07 -12.43 8.58
N ILE A 38 -16.49 -13.40 9.40
CA ILE A 38 -16.72 -14.78 9.00
C ILE A 38 -17.86 -14.86 7.98
N LYS A 39 -18.98 -14.18 8.21
CA LYS A 39 -20.11 -14.13 7.29
C LYS A 39 -19.72 -13.61 5.90
N MET A 40 -18.81 -12.63 5.83
CA MET A 40 -18.26 -12.11 4.58
C MET A 40 -17.12 -12.98 4.02
N ARG A 41 -16.79 -14.08 4.68
CA ARG A 41 -15.67 -14.96 4.32
C ARG A 41 -14.32 -14.23 4.26
N GLY A 42 -14.11 -13.25 5.14
CA GLY A 42 -12.86 -12.48 5.22
C GLY A 42 -11.61 -13.32 5.50
N TYR A 43 -11.77 -14.61 5.85
CA TYR A 43 -10.71 -15.60 5.99
C TYR A 43 -10.24 -16.20 4.66
N GLU A 44 -11.04 -16.06 3.59
CA GLU A 44 -10.62 -16.50 2.25
C GLU A 44 -9.62 -15.52 1.64
N SER A 45 -8.85 -15.98 0.65
CA SER A 45 -8.00 -15.09 -0.12
C SER A 45 -8.77 -14.33 -1.21
N VAL A 46 -8.21 -13.21 -1.70
CA VAL A 46 -8.79 -12.46 -2.84
C VAL A 46 -8.90 -13.36 -4.07
N TYR A 47 -7.89 -14.20 -4.33
CA TYR A 47 -7.94 -15.13 -5.46
C TYR A 47 -9.09 -16.13 -5.32
N THR A 48 -9.31 -16.68 -4.12
CA THR A 48 -10.43 -17.59 -3.84
C THR A 48 -11.77 -16.88 -4.01
N PHE A 49 -11.90 -15.65 -3.51
CA PHE A 49 -13.07 -14.82 -3.69
C PHE A 49 -13.40 -14.63 -5.18
N VAL A 50 -12.44 -14.18 -6.00
CA VAL A 50 -12.62 -13.94 -7.43
C VAL A 50 -12.97 -15.24 -8.16
N SER A 51 -12.35 -16.36 -7.80
CA SER A 51 -12.54 -17.67 -8.44
C SER A 51 -13.94 -18.25 -8.26
N ARG A 52 -14.72 -17.77 -7.28
CA ARG A 52 -16.13 -18.16 -7.12
C ARG A 52 -17.05 -17.58 -8.20
N TYR A 53 -16.62 -16.49 -8.86
CA TYR A 53 -17.45 -15.75 -9.83
C TYR A 53 -16.91 -15.78 -11.26
N LEU A 54 -15.62 -16.00 -11.41
CA LEU A 54 -14.93 -15.98 -12.71
C LEU A 54 -14.27 -17.33 -12.97
N GLU A 55 -14.57 -17.92 -14.13
CA GLU A 55 -14.05 -19.26 -14.49
C GLU A 55 -12.76 -19.17 -15.29
N HIS A 56 -12.64 -18.16 -16.17
CA HIS A 56 -11.48 -18.02 -17.05
C HIS A 56 -10.21 -17.65 -16.26
N PRO A 57 -9.09 -18.38 -16.41
CA PRO A 57 -7.86 -18.16 -15.63
C PRO A 57 -7.34 -16.72 -15.71
N ASN A 58 -7.31 -16.13 -16.90
CA ASN A 58 -6.81 -14.76 -17.08
C ASN A 58 -7.70 -13.72 -16.38
N LEU A 59 -9.02 -13.96 -16.31
CA LEU A 59 -9.92 -13.08 -15.54
C LEU A 59 -9.69 -13.23 -14.05
N ARG A 60 -9.48 -14.46 -13.54
CA ARG A 60 -9.11 -14.66 -12.13
C ARG A 60 -7.83 -13.92 -11.78
N GLN A 61 -6.82 -14.01 -12.64
CA GLN A 61 -5.56 -13.30 -12.49
C GLN A 61 -5.78 -11.78 -12.48
N ALA A 62 -6.43 -11.24 -13.51
CA ALA A 62 -6.66 -9.81 -13.66
C ALA A 62 -7.48 -9.20 -12.51
N PHE A 63 -8.51 -9.91 -12.02
CA PHE A 63 -9.37 -9.43 -10.93
C PHE A 63 -8.87 -9.76 -9.53
N SER A 64 -7.76 -10.48 -9.38
CA SER A 64 -7.14 -10.75 -8.08
C SER A 64 -5.83 -9.99 -7.83
N ILE A 65 -5.39 -9.13 -8.76
CA ILE A 65 -4.09 -8.46 -8.71
C ILE A 65 -4.01 -7.33 -7.67
N GLN A 66 -5.13 -6.76 -7.23
CA GLN A 66 -5.17 -5.58 -6.36
C GLN A 66 -4.30 -5.69 -5.10
N PRO A 67 -4.21 -6.83 -4.38
CA PRO A 67 -3.32 -6.95 -3.23
C PRO A 67 -1.84 -6.64 -3.54
N LEU A 68 -1.37 -6.93 -4.76
CA LEU A 68 0.01 -6.63 -5.16
C LEU A 68 0.32 -5.13 -5.12
N LEU A 69 -0.68 -4.26 -5.34
CA LEU A 69 -0.52 -2.80 -5.26
C LEU A 69 -0.20 -2.30 -3.85
N VAL A 70 -0.51 -3.11 -2.83
CA VAL A 70 -0.23 -2.82 -1.42
C VAL A 70 0.76 -3.82 -0.80
N GLY A 71 1.50 -4.55 -1.64
CA GLY A 71 2.53 -5.49 -1.21
C GLY A 71 2.02 -6.82 -0.66
N GLY A 72 0.78 -7.20 -0.94
CA GLY A 72 0.17 -8.45 -0.48
C GLY A 72 0.09 -9.53 -1.56
N ASN A 73 0.26 -10.80 -1.17
CA ASN A 73 0.06 -11.95 -2.06
C ASN A 73 -1.44 -12.22 -2.25
N PRO A 74 -2.01 -12.17 -3.47
CA PRO A 74 -3.42 -12.44 -3.76
C PRO A 74 -3.94 -13.79 -3.24
N PHE A 75 -3.09 -14.79 -3.11
CA PHE A 75 -3.43 -16.12 -2.60
C PHE A 75 -3.46 -16.20 -1.07
N GLN A 76 -2.91 -15.20 -0.37
CA GLN A 76 -2.82 -15.14 1.10
C GLN A 76 -3.55 -13.93 1.69
N THR A 77 -3.70 -12.86 0.92
CA THR A 77 -4.37 -11.63 1.38
C THR A 77 -5.88 -11.83 1.47
N SER A 78 -6.45 -11.40 2.60
CA SER A 78 -7.89 -11.50 2.88
C SER A 78 -8.78 -10.98 1.76
N SER A 79 -9.87 -11.69 1.49
CA SER A 79 -10.91 -11.29 0.53
C SER A 79 -11.54 -9.92 0.83
N ILE A 80 -11.32 -9.36 2.01
CA ILE A 80 -11.74 -7.99 2.35
C ILE A 80 -11.19 -6.98 1.33
N TYR A 81 -9.99 -7.20 0.79
CA TYR A 81 -9.41 -6.34 -0.26
C TYR A 81 -10.19 -6.35 -1.58
N ALA A 82 -11.10 -7.29 -1.80
CA ALA A 82 -12.02 -7.26 -2.94
C ALA A 82 -12.98 -6.06 -2.93
N LEU A 83 -13.09 -5.35 -1.78
CA LEU A 83 -13.82 -4.07 -1.69
C LEU A 83 -13.32 -3.03 -2.72
N ILE A 84 -12.06 -3.13 -3.16
CA ILE A 84 -11.47 -2.23 -4.16
C ILE A 84 -12.28 -2.25 -5.46
N HIS A 85 -12.80 -3.41 -5.89
CA HIS A 85 -13.65 -3.51 -7.08
C HIS A 85 -14.93 -2.67 -6.96
N SER A 86 -15.50 -2.60 -5.75
CA SER A 86 -16.66 -1.74 -5.49
C SER A 86 -16.29 -0.26 -5.53
N LEU A 87 -15.13 0.10 -4.99
CA LEU A 87 -14.62 1.48 -5.02
C LEU A 87 -14.38 1.97 -6.45
N GLU A 88 -13.68 1.17 -7.25
CA GLU A 88 -13.38 1.47 -8.65
C GLU A 88 -14.66 1.65 -9.48
N GLN A 89 -15.64 0.77 -9.27
CA GLN A 89 -16.90 0.84 -10.00
C GLN A 89 -17.76 2.03 -9.54
N LYS A 90 -17.77 2.37 -8.26
CA LYS A 90 -18.64 3.41 -7.68
C LYS A 90 -18.11 4.81 -7.91
N TRP A 91 -16.81 5.00 -7.80
CA TRP A 91 -16.18 6.32 -7.86
C TRP A 91 -15.20 6.50 -9.02
N GLY A 92 -14.83 5.43 -9.72
CA GLY A 92 -13.86 5.46 -10.80
C GLY A 92 -12.41 5.55 -10.29
N ILE A 93 -11.50 5.70 -11.25
CA ILE A 93 -10.07 5.86 -11.01
C ILE A 93 -9.64 7.20 -11.59
N TYR A 94 -8.89 7.98 -10.82
CA TYR A 94 -8.47 9.33 -11.19
C TYR A 94 -6.96 9.45 -11.20
N PHE A 95 -6.44 10.22 -12.13
CA PHE A 95 -5.05 10.61 -12.20
C PHE A 95 -4.88 12.08 -11.81
N CYS A 96 -3.94 12.37 -10.91
CA CYS A 96 -3.62 13.74 -10.54
C CYS A 96 -2.82 14.41 -11.67
N MET A 97 -3.38 15.43 -12.33
CA MET A 97 -2.67 16.21 -13.35
C MET A 97 -1.42 16.85 -12.76
N GLY A 98 -0.28 16.66 -13.42
CA GLY A 98 1.04 16.99 -12.89
C GLY A 98 1.65 15.92 -11.97
N GLY A 99 0.96 14.77 -11.77
CA GLY A 99 1.43 13.60 -11.02
C GLY A 99 1.33 13.72 -9.51
N THR A 100 1.77 12.67 -8.82
CA THR A 100 1.75 12.59 -7.35
C THR A 100 2.58 13.69 -6.69
N GLY A 101 3.66 14.14 -7.32
CA GLY A 101 4.45 15.27 -6.82
C GLY A 101 3.65 16.57 -6.74
N LYS A 102 2.69 16.79 -7.66
CA LYS A 102 1.80 17.94 -7.60
C LYS A 102 0.83 17.84 -6.42
N LEU A 103 0.29 16.64 -6.18
CA LEU A 103 -0.57 16.38 -5.01
C LEU A 103 0.18 16.67 -3.70
N VAL A 104 1.42 16.18 -3.57
CA VAL A 104 2.26 16.44 -2.38
C VAL A 104 2.47 17.95 -2.18
N LYS A 105 2.79 18.70 -3.24
CA LYS A 105 2.95 20.18 -3.17
C LYS A 105 1.67 20.89 -2.73
N GLU A 106 0.50 20.44 -3.18
CA GLU A 106 -0.76 21.07 -2.76
C GLU A 106 -1.12 20.72 -1.30
N LEU A 107 -0.79 19.50 -0.84
CA LEU A 107 -0.89 19.14 0.59
C LEU A 107 0.07 19.98 1.45
N GLU A 108 1.31 20.16 1.02
CA GLU A 108 2.27 21.06 1.69
C GLU A 108 1.70 22.48 1.84
N LYS A 109 1.17 23.05 0.76
CA LYS A 109 0.54 24.38 0.81
C LYS A 109 -0.64 24.43 1.78
N LEU A 110 -1.44 23.36 1.84
CA LEU A 110 -2.55 23.26 2.79
C LEU A 110 -2.03 23.26 4.22
N MET A 111 -1.01 22.44 4.52
CA MET A 111 -0.38 22.37 5.83
C MET A 111 0.16 23.74 6.28
N LEU A 112 0.88 24.42 5.41
CA LEU A 112 1.43 25.76 5.70
C LEU A 112 0.30 26.79 5.97
N ARG A 113 -0.80 26.74 5.20
CA ARG A 113 -1.98 27.58 5.44
C ARG A 113 -2.66 27.30 6.79
N GLN A 114 -2.57 26.08 7.28
CA GLN A 114 -3.07 25.68 8.61
C GLN A 114 -2.09 26.01 9.75
N GLY A 115 -0.98 26.70 9.45
CA GLY A 115 0.03 27.08 10.44
C GLY A 115 0.99 25.95 10.84
N ILE A 116 0.98 24.83 10.13
CA ILE A 116 1.89 23.69 10.40
C ILE A 116 3.30 24.11 9.95
N LYS A 117 4.27 23.93 10.84
CA LYS A 117 5.70 24.15 10.55
C LYS A 117 6.29 22.88 9.94
N ILE A 118 6.80 22.99 8.72
CA ILE A 118 7.49 21.88 8.03
C ILE A 118 8.98 22.14 8.11
N LYS A 119 9.74 21.18 8.63
CA LYS A 119 11.20 21.23 8.73
C LYS A 119 11.79 20.17 7.81
N TYR A 120 12.45 20.62 6.73
CA TYR A 120 13.20 19.75 5.83
C TYR A 120 14.61 19.51 6.34
N ARG A 121 15.24 18.40 5.93
CA ARG A 121 16.60 18.03 6.31
C ARG A 121 16.79 17.97 7.83
N HIS A 122 15.77 17.48 8.51
CA HIS A 122 15.77 17.24 9.94
C HIS A 122 15.57 15.74 10.18
N ASP A 123 16.61 14.97 9.92
CA ASP A 123 16.58 13.52 10.11
C ASP A 123 16.61 13.22 11.60
N VAL A 124 15.61 12.45 12.06
CA VAL A 124 15.51 12.02 13.46
C VAL A 124 16.47 10.86 13.69
N GLU A 125 17.41 11.04 14.59
CA GLU A 125 18.41 10.05 14.97
C GLU A 125 17.92 9.17 16.10
N HIS A 126 17.27 9.78 17.10
CA HIS A 126 16.91 9.09 18.35
C HIS A 126 15.67 9.73 18.99
N LEU A 127 14.88 8.88 19.70
CA LEU A 127 13.74 9.26 20.54
C LEU A 127 14.04 8.96 22.01
N SER A 128 14.22 9.98 22.83
CA SER A 128 14.37 9.79 24.27
C SER A 128 13.02 9.50 24.91
N THR A 129 13.02 8.56 25.86
CA THR A 129 11.82 8.18 26.61
C THR A 129 12.03 8.40 28.11
N ARG A 130 10.98 8.88 28.77
CA ARG A 130 10.93 9.00 30.23
C ARG A 130 9.61 8.42 30.72
N SER A 131 9.65 7.52 31.70
CA SER A 131 8.44 6.86 32.24
C SER A 131 7.53 6.23 31.16
N ASN A 132 8.11 5.56 30.15
CA ASN A 132 7.42 4.97 29.01
C ASN A 132 6.76 5.97 28.03
N GLU A 133 7.04 7.25 28.15
CA GLU A 133 6.55 8.28 27.23
C GLU A 133 7.72 8.88 26.46
N ILE A 134 7.50 9.25 25.20
CA ILE A 134 8.50 9.96 24.40
C ILE A 134 8.57 11.39 24.95
N SER A 135 9.77 11.85 25.26
CA SER A 135 10.01 13.17 25.86
C SER A 135 10.76 14.13 24.95
N GLU A 136 11.60 13.62 24.07
CA GLU A 136 12.47 14.45 23.25
C GLU A 136 12.86 13.75 21.94
N LEU A 137 12.93 14.52 20.86
CA LEU A 137 13.51 14.13 19.57
C LEU A 137 14.95 14.62 19.50
N HIS A 138 15.85 13.78 19.03
CA HIS A 138 17.22 14.14 18.69
C HIS A 138 17.42 14.01 17.19
N PHE A 139 18.05 15.01 16.59
CA PHE A 139 18.32 15.07 15.16
C PHE A 139 19.79 14.81 14.88
N THR A 140 20.10 14.28 13.70
CA THR A 140 21.47 13.97 13.23
C THR A 140 22.39 15.19 13.22
N ASN A 141 21.85 16.41 13.21
CA ASN A 141 22.62 17.66 13.27
C ASN A 141 22.93 18.11 14.72
N GLY A 142 22.65 17.29 15.72
CA GLY A 142 22.89 17.58 17.15
C GLY A 142 21.85 18.46 17.83
N HIS A 143 20.81 18.91 17.11
CA HIS A 143 19.69 19.63 17.69
C HIS A 143 18.71 18.67 18.38
N SER A 144 17.99 19.14 19.40
CA SER A 144 16.92 18.36 20.01
C SER A 144 15.68 19.20 20.30
N GLU A 145 14.50 18.55 20.35
CA GLU A 145 13.22 19.21 20.64
C GLU A 145 12.39 18.37 21.60
N LYS A 146 11.86 19.05 22.64
CA LYS A 146 10.88 18.46 23.56
C LYS A 146 9.51 18.47 22.91
N LEU A 147 8.78 17.37 23.03
CA LEU A 147 7.47 17.19 22.43
C LEU A 147 6.52 16.49 23.40
N ASP A 148 5.23 16.82 23.30
CA ASP A 148 4.18 16.18 24.06
C ASP A 148 3.67 14.89 23.38
N ILE A 149 3.62 14.88 22.05
CA ILE A 149 3.12 13.75 21.26
C ILE A 149 3.96 13.62 19.99
N VAL A 150 4.30 12.38 19.65
CA VAL A 150 4.97 12.04 18.39
C VAL A 150 4.09 11.08 17.58
N VAL A 151 3.83 11.45 16.33
CA VAL A 151 3.18 10.59 15.33
C VAL A 151 4.19 10.27 14.24
N SER A 152 4.53 9.01 14.10
CA SER A 152 5.49 8.55 13.07
C SER A 152 4.78 7.86 11.91
N ASN A 153 5.16 8.21 10.69
CA ASN A 153 4.81 7.51 9.45
C ASN A 153 6.00 6.71 8.87
N ALA A 154 7.11 6.60 9.62
CA ALA A 154 8.21 5.71 9.27
C ALA A 154 7.85 4.25 9.56
N ASP A 155 8.63 3.29 9.03
CA ASP A 155 8.42 1.87 9.29
C ASP A 155 8.41 1.59 10.80
N PRO A 156 7.34 0.95 11.36
CA PRO A 156 7.21 0.76 12.80
C PRO A 156 8.30 -0.14 13.40
N ILE A 157 8.88 -1.06 12.61
CA ILE A 157 10.01 -1.87 13.06
C ILE A 157 11.24 -0.97 13.20
N GLN A 158 11.53 -0.15 12.21
CA GLN A 158 12.62 0.81 12.25
C GLN A 158 12.46 1.79 13.42
N VAL A 159 11.29 2.38 13.60
CA VAL A 159 11.02 3.28 14.75
C VAL A 159 11.30 2.60 16.07
N SER A 160 10.81 1.36 16.26
CA SER A 160 10.97 0.64 17.51
C SER A 160 12.40 0.16 17.76
N THR A 161 13.13 -0.25 16.71
CA THR A 161 14.47 -0.86 16.86
C THR A 161 15.62 0.14 16.77
N GLU A 162 15.46 1.17 15.95
CA GLU A 162 16.53 2.15 15.68
C GLU A 162 16.31 3.46 16.44
N LEU A 163 15.10 4.04 16.36
CA LEU A 163 14.85 5.34 16.96
C LEU A 163 14.60 5.27 18.48
N ILE A 164 13.85 4.29 18.99
CA ILE A 164 13.58 4.12 20.41
C ILE A 164 14.68 3.30 21.09
N GLY A 165 15.29 2.37 20.38
CA GLY A 165 16.34 1.48 20.87
C GLY A 165 15.79 0.13 21.34
N ARG A 166 16.52 -0.94 21.01
CA ARG A 166 16.09 -2.35 21.24
C ARG A 166 15.86 -2.68 22.70
N GLU A 167 16.62 -2.09 23.61
CA GLU A 167 16.51 -2.30 25.06
C GLU A 167 15.21 -1.78 25.67
N LYS A 168 14.51 -0.89 24.97
CA LYS A 168 13.25 -0.28 25.42
C LYS A 168 12.01 -0.87 24.74
N ILE A 169 12.21 -1.85 23.85
CA ILE A 169 11.09 -2.52 23.16
C ILE A 169 10.38 -3.44 24.15
N SER A 170 9.04 -3.32 24.21
CA SER A 170 8.24 -4.27 24.98
C SER A 170 8.39 -5.70 24.44
N LEU A 171 8.27 -6.72 25.30
CA LEU A 171 8.32 -8.12 24.89
C LEU A 171 7.32 -8.44 23.76
N HIS A 172 6.14 -7.81 23.81
CA HIS A 172 5.14 -7.94 22.75
C HIS A 172 5.66 -7.40 21.41
N ASN A 173 6.21 -6.20 21.37
CA ASN A 173 6.75 -5.61 20.15
C ASN A 173 7.97 -6.38 19.64
N ALA A 174 8.84 -6.87 20.54
CA ALA A 174 9.97 -7.72 20.16
C ALA A 174 9.49 -9.02 19.50
N PHE A 175 8.43 -9.65 20.03
CA PHE A 175 7.82 -10.83 19.43
C PHE A 175 7.21 -10.50 18.06
N VAL A 176 6.42 -9.43 17.95
CA VAL A 176 5.82 -8.98 16.68
C VAL A 176 6.91 -8.72 15.64
N ASN A 177 7.96 -7.97 15.98
CA ASN A 177 9.06 -7.66 15.06
C ASN A 177 9.79 -8.94 14.58
N LYS A 178 9.97 -9.93 15.47
CA LYS A 178 10.62 -11.20 15.12
C LYS A 178 9.83 -12.02 14.10
N PHE A 179 8.50 -11.98 14.15
CA PHE A 179 7.61 -12.77 13.30
C PHE A 179 6.91 -11.95 12.21
N ALA A 180 7.18 -10.65 12.13
CA ALA A 180 6.63 -9.79 11.08
C ALA A 180 7.09 -10.27 9.69
N LYS A 181 6.14 -10.34 8.76
CA LYS A 181 6.44 -10.57 7.34
C LYS A 181 6.47 -9.22 6.63
N HIS A 182 7.57 -8.93 5.97
CA HIS A 182 7.70 -7.74 5.15
C HIS A 182 6.96 -7.92 3.82
N SER A 183 6.51 -6.80 3.22
CA SER A 183 6.03 -6.78 1.85
C SER A 183 7.20 -7.04 0.88
N MET A 184 6.87 -7.43 -0.35
CA MET A 184 7.87 -7.53 -1.40
C MET A 184 8.49 -6.18 -1.71
N GLY A 185 9.76 -6.19 -2.16
CA GLY A 185 10.40 -5.03 -2.78
C GLY A 185 9.98 -4.85 -4.23
N LEU A 186 10.23 -3.65 -4.79
CA LEU A 186 10.01 -3.34 -6.19
C LEU A 186 11.29 -2.80 -6.82
N PHE A 187 11.59 -3.25 -8.03
CA PHE A 187 12.55 -2.58 -8.90
C PHE A 187 11.79 -1.69 -9.87
N VAL A 188 12.11 -0.41 -9.90
CA VAL A 188 11.41 0.56 -10.75
C VAL A 188 12.41 1.21 -11.70
N LEU A 189 12.14 1.09 -13.00
CA LEU A 189 12.89 1.72 -14.06
C LEU A 189 12.10 2.90 -14.64
N PHE A 190 12.65 4.12 -14.55
CA PHE A 190 12.11 5.31 -15.21
C PHE A 190 12.84 5.54 -16.52
N PHE A 191 12.09 5.76 -17.61
CA PHE A 191 12.69 6.01 -18.92
C PHE A 191 11.79 6.87 -19.81
N GLY A 192 12.40 7.47 -20.83
CA GLY A 192 11.72 8.23 -21.87
C GLY A 192 11.86 7.60 -23.25
N SER A 193 10.91 7.86 -24.14
CA SER A 193 10.96 7.47 -25.53
C SER A 193 10.85 8.69 -26.45
N LYS A 194 11.69 8.76 -27.50
CA LYS A 194 11.59 9.77 -28.56
C LYS A 194 10.40 9.57 -29.50
N LYS A 195 9.63 8.48 -29.31
CA LYS A 195 8.45 8.11 -30.09
C LYS A 195 7.26 7.88 -29.16
N GLN A 196 6.07 8.32 -29.57
CA GLN A 196 4.83 8.02 -28.86
C GLN A 196 4.27 6.67 -29.28
N TYR A 197 3.89 5.86 -28.29
CA TYR A 197 3.25 4.55 -28.49
C TYR A 197 1.78 4.62 -28.13
N LYS A 198 0.94 5.08 -29.07
CA LYS A 198 -0.49 5.35 -28.86
C LYS A 198 -1.33 4.12 -28.47
N ASN A 199 -0.83 2.91 -28.76
CA ASN A 199 -1.45 1.64 -28.40
C ASN A 199 -1.11 1.16 -26.98
N VAL A 200 -0.24 1.87 -26.23
CA VAL A 200 0.05 1.59 -24.84
C VAL A 200 -0.90 2.42 -23.96
N ALA A 201 -1.67 1.77 -23.10
CA ALA A 201 -2.58 2.43 -22.17
C ALA A 201 -1.83 3.17 -21.07
N HIS A 202 -2.56 3.99 -20.30
CA HIS A 202 -1.99 4.69 -19.12
C HIS A 202 -1.38 3.69 -18.14
N HIS A 203 -2.10 2.61 -17.87
CA HIS A 203 -1.66 1.48 -17.05
C HIS A 203 -1.73 0.21 -17.90
N THR A 204 -0.62 -0.47 -18.03
CA THR A 204 -0.52 -1.76 -18.74
C THR A 204 0.17 -2.75 -17.83
N ILE A 205 -0.42 -3.91 -17.67
CA ILE A 205 0.17 -4.98 -16.87
C ILE A 205 0.47 -6.16 -17.80
N TRP A 206 1.73 -6.52 -17.88
CA TRP A 206 2.19 -7.72 -18.55
C TRP A 206 2.33 -8.83 -17.53
N MET A 207 1.44 -9.81 -17.60
CA MET A 207 1.43 -10.93 -16.68
C MET A 207 2.37 -12.04 -17.16
N GLY A 208 3.20 -12.53 -16.27
CA GLY A 208 4.00 -13.73 -16.50
C GLY A 208 3.13 -14.99 -16.62
N PRO A 209 3.64 -16.08 -17.22
CA PRO A 209 2.86 -17.29 -17.48
C PRO A 209 2.52 -18.08 -16.20
N ARG A 210 3.34 -17.98 -15.16
CA ARG A 210 3.19 -18.74 -13.89
C ARG A 210 2.67 -17.85 -12.76
N TYR A 211 1.40 -17.40 -12.82
CA TYR A 211 0.89 -16.45 -11.84
C TYR A 211 1.11 -16.88 -10.38
N LYS A 212 0.64 -18.07 -10.00
CA LYS A 212 0.80 -18.56 -8.63
C LYS A 212 2.26 -18.86 -8.30
N GLY A 213 2.96 -19.63 -9.16
CA GLY A 213 4.36 -19.98 -8.93
C GLY A 213 5.29 -18.77 -8.88
N LEU A 214 5.04 -17.73 -9.70
CA LEU A 214 5.78 -16.48 -9.63
C LEU A 214 5.61 -15.79 -8.25
N LEU A 215 4.39 -15.78 -7.71
CA LEU A 215 4.13 -15.16 -6.41
C LEU A 215 4.69 -16.00 -5.25
N GLU A 216 4.70 -17.33 -5.36
CA GLU A 216 5.41 -18.21 -4.42
C GLU A 216 6.93 -17.94 -4.45
N ASP A 217 7.53 -17.78 -5.65
CA ASP A 217 8.95 -17.41 -5.78
C ASP A 217 9.26 -16.09 -5.07
N ILE A 218 8.39 -15.07 -5.22
CA ILE A 218 8.58 -13.74 -4.63
C ILE A 218 8.36 -13.74 -3.11
N PHE A 219 7.20 -14.26 -2.65
CA PHE A 219 6.75 -14.07 -1.27
C PHE A 219 7.27 -15.16 -0.31
N ASP A 220 7.44 -16.38 -0.80
CA ASP A 220 7.81 -17.53 0.05
C ASP A 220 9.28 -17.91 -0.13
N HIS A 221 9.81 -17.84 -1.36
CA HIS A 221 11.19 -18.23 -1.67
C HIS A 221 12.16 -17.04 -1.75
N HIS A 222 11.66 -15.78 -1.77
CA HIS A 222 12.46 -14.56 -1.91
C HIS A 222 13.39 -14.59 -3.13
N LYS A 223 12.89 -15.12 -4.23
CA LYS A 223 13.64 -15.36 -5.47
C LYS A 223 13.13 -14.44 -6.58
N LEU A 224 14.04 -13.81 -7.30
CA LEU A 224 13.71 -13.13 -8.56
C LEU A 224 13.58 -14.22 -9.64
N ALA A 225 12.36 -14.40 -10.16
CA ALA A 225 12.08 -15.35 -11.24
C ALA A 225 12.39 -14.74 -12.61
N ASP A 226 12.73 -15.59 -13.59
CA ASP A 226 13.04 -15.12 -14.96
C ASP A 226 11.80 -14.68 -15.73
N ASP A 227 10.60 -15.15 -15.33
CA ASP A 227 9.30 -14.86 -15.94
C ASP A 227 8.46 -13.85 -15.15
N PHE A 228 9.10 -12.85 -14.57
CA PHE A 228 8.44 -11.83 -13.77
C PHE A 228 7.37 -11.05 -14.55
N SER A 229 6.37 -10.55 -13.83
CA SER A 229 5.34 -9.65 -14.37
C SER A 229 5.84 -8.20 -14.39
N ILE A 230 5.37 -7.41 -15.36
CA ILE A 230 5.74 -6.00 -15.50
C ILE A 230 4.46 -5.15 -15.42
N TYR A 231 4.49 -4.14 -14.57
CA TYR A 231 3.55 -3.04 -14.62
C TYR A 231 4.21 -1.86 -15.35
N LEU A 232 3.60 -1.40 -16.44
CA LEU A 232 4.05 -0.26 -17.22
C LEU A 232 3.07 0.91 -17.06
N HIS A 233 3.57 2.04 -16.60
CA HIS A 233 2.84 3.29 -16.47
C HIS A 233 3.30 4.27 -17.54
N ARG A 234 2.34 4.81 -18.30
CA ARG A 234 2.54 5.82 -19.34
C ARG A 234 1.71 7.07 -19.03
N PRO A 235 2.17 7.99 -18.20
CA PRO A 235 1.41 9.18 -17.80
C PRO A 235 1.12 10.14 -18.98
N THR A 236 1.97 10.17 -19.99
CA THR A 236 1.84 11.05 -21.16
C THR A 236 0.58 10.82 -21.99
N CYS A 237 -0.11 9.67 -21.85
CA CYS A 237 -1.40 9.46 -22.52
C CYS A 237 -2.54 10.25 -21.86
N THR A 238 -2.38 10.69 -20.61
CA THR A 238 -3.36 11.51 -19.87
C THR A 238 -2.87 12.94 -19.72
N ASP A 239 -1.59 13.14 -19.42
CA ASP A 239 -0.99 14.44 -19.18
C ASP A 239 0.28 14.60 -20.04
N ALA A 240 0.17 15.33 -21.14
CA ALA A 240 1.27 15.55 -22.07
C ALA A 240 2.47 16.31 -21.47
N SER A 241 2.32 16.96 -20.30
CA SER A 241 3.41 17.69 -19.63
C SER A 241 4.53 16.80 -19.11
N PHE A 242 4.31 15.47 -19.06
CA PHE A 242 5.32 14.50 -18.59
C PHE A 242 6.45 14.19 -19.58
N ALA A 243 6.36 14.69 -20.82
CA ALA A 243 7.42 14.53 -21.81
C ALA A 243 7.42 15.71 -22.80
N PRO A 244 8.54 15.96 -23.53
CA PRO A 244 8.57 16.89 -24.64
C PRO A 244 7.57 16.49 -25.74
N LYS A 245 7.11 17.46 -26.55
CA LYS A 245 6.16 17.20 -27.65
C LYS A 245 6.65 16.06 -28.56
N GLY A 246 5.78 15.09 -28.81
CA GLY A 246 6.06 13.92 -29.64
C GLY A 246 6.80 12.77 -28.93
N HIS A 247 7.09 12.92 -27.65
CA HIS A 247 7.77 11.93 -26.83
C HIS A 247 6.81 11.30 -25.82
N ASP A 248 7.23 10.20 -25.21
CA ASP A 248 6.55 9.57 -24.08
C ASP A 248 7.50 9.41 -22.88
N SER A 249 6.95 9.40 -21.68
CA SER A 249 7.63 8.98 -20.46
C SER A 249 6.95 7.76 -19.86
N TYR A 250 7.75 6.95 -19.17
CA TYR A 250 7.31 5.69 -18.59
C TYR A 250 7.99 5.43 -17.25
N TYR A 251 7.35 4.60 -16.45
CA TYR A 251 8.05 3.74 -15.51
C TYR A 251 7.53 2.29 -15.61
N ALA A 252 8.45 1.38 -15.37
CA ALA A 252 8.19 -0.05 -15.36
C ALA A 252 8.63 -0.64 -14.02
#